data_ca0b1f3b143081852644833c75bba36a
#
_entry.id   ca0b1f3b143081852644833c75bba36a
#
_cell.length_a   1.000
_cell.length_b   1.000
_cell.length_c   1.000
_cell.angle_alpha   90.00
_cell.angle_beta   90.00
_cell.angle_gamma   90.00
#
_symmetry.space_group_name_H-M   'P 1'
#
loop_
_entity.id
_entity.type
_entity.pdbx_description
1 polymer ?
#
loop_
_entity_poly.entity_id
_entity_poly.type
_entity_poly.pdbx_seq_one_letter_code
_entity_poly.pdbx_strand_id
1 'polypeptide(L)'
;MSVIKLHDLRPAPGEKKAKTRVGRGEGSKGKTAGRGTKGTGARKNVPVGFEGGQMPIHMRLPKLKGFRNRFRTEYEVVNVGDIAKLFPKGGDVTVADLVEKGAVRKNGLVKVLGDGKLTVKVNVTAHKFSGSAREKITAAGGSATEA
;
A
#
# COMPACT_ATOMS: atom_id res chain seq x y z
N MET A 1 20.38 28.23 28.82
CA MET A 1 19.46 27.28 28.13
C MET A 1 19.27 26.10 29.04
N SER A 2 18.01 25.83 29.47
CA SER A 2 17.71 24.62 30.25
C SER A 2 17.86 23.39 29.40
N VAL A 3 18.63 22.43 29.85
CA VAL A 3 18.82 21.14 29.13
C VAL A 3 17.51 20.33 29.29
N ILE A 4 16.86 20.03 28.17
CA ILE A 4 15.64 19.21 28.14
C ILE A 4 16.01 17.79 28.58
N LYS A 5 15.34 17.28 29.61
CA LYS A 5 15.49 15.92 30.13
C LYS A 5 14.35 15.05 29.68
N LEU A 6 14.53 13.71 29.73
CA LEU A 6 13.52 12.72 29.29
C LEU A 6 12.14 12.91 29.95
N HIS A 7 12.10 13.33 31.24
CA HIS A 7 10.85 13.58 31.96
C HIS A 7 10.17 14.89 31.56
N ASP A 8 10.83 15.75 30.82
CA ASP A 8 10.26 17.02 30.31
C ASP A 8 9.53 16.81 28.98
N LEU A 9 9.73 15.64 28.33
CA LEU A 9 9.05 15.30 27.09
C LEU A 9 7.57 15.04 27.34
N ARG A 10 6.74 15.94 26.85
CA ARG A 10 5.27 15.89 26.95
C ARG A 10 4.64 16.13 25.59
N PRO A 11 3.50 15.48 25.28
CA PRO A 11 2.75 15.80 24.08
C PRO A 11 2.29 17.25 24.10
N ALA A 12 2.00 17.81 22.94
CA ALA A 12 1.50 19.17 22.82
C ALA A 12 0.20 19.36 23.64
N PRO A 13 -0.03 20.56 24.20
CA PRO A 13 -1.26 20.84 24.94
C PRO A 13 -2.50 20.55 24.10
N GLY A 14 -3.40 19.68 24.59
CA GLY A 14 -4.63 19.26 23.90
C GLY A 14 -4.53 18.01 23.02
N GLU A 15 -3.33 17.53 22.72
CA GLU A 15 -3.14 16.31 21.93
C GLU A 15 -3.68 15.06 22.66
N LYS A 16 -3.44 14.97 23.97
CA LYS A 16 -3.91 13.87 24.80
C LYS A 16 -5.10 14.30 25.65
N LYS A 17 -6.29 13.80 25.32
CA LYS A 17 -7.50 13.97 26.14
C LYS A 17 -7.72 12.78 27.05
N ALA A 18 -8.10 13.00 28.29
CA ALA A 18 -8.47 11.96 29.23
C ALA A 18 -9.69 11.18 28.69
N LYS A 19 -9.64 9.85 28.73
CA LYS A 19 -10.76 8.99 28.30
C LYS A 19 -11.98 9.23 29.20
N THR A 20 -13.12 9.59 28.61
CA THR A 20 -14.38 9.72 29.32
C THR A 20 -14.86 8.34 29.80
N ARG A 21 -14.99 8.17 31.10
CA ARG A 21 -15.54 6.97 31.72
C ARG A 21 -17.07 7.13 31.80
N VAL A 22 -17.80 6.28 31.08
CA VAL A 22 -19.27 6.30 31.04
C VAL A 22 -19.85 5.53 32.24
N GLY A 23 -21.11 5.83 32.64
CA GLY A 23 -21.80 5.14 33.74
C GLY A 23 -21.22 5.44 35.13
N ARG A 24 -20.62 6.62 35.36
CA ARG A 24 -20.02 7.02 36.63
C ARG A 24 -20.78 8.17 37.36
N GLY A 25 -22.07 8.23 37.15
CA GLY A 25 -22.95 9.21 37.78
C GLY A 25 -23.49 10.24 36.80
N GLU A 26 -24.45 11.04 37.25
CA GLU A 26 -25.20 11.95 36.36
C GLU A 26 -24.42 13.21 35.98
N GLY A 27 -23.39 13.59 36.73
CA GLY A 27 -22.50 14.71 36.41
C GLY A 27 -21.64 14.54 35.13
N SER A 28 -21.74 13.37 34.47
CA SER A 28 -21.11 13.10 33.17
C SER A 28 -22.03 12.23 32.30
N LYS A 29 -21.53 11.34 31.51
CA LYS A 29 -22.35 10.36 30.74
C LYS A 29 -22.82 9.21 31.66
N GLY A 30 -23.70 9.49 32.60
CA GLY A 30 -24.16 8.58 33.66
C GLY A 30 -25.18 7.57 33.18
N LYS A 31 -26.45 7.81 33.51
CA LYS A 31 -27.59 6.87 33.43
C LYS A 31 -27.62 5.93 32.21
N THR A 32 -27.57 6.45 31.00
CA THR A 32 -27.64 5.65 29.74
C THR A 32 -26.28 5.50 29.07
N ALA A 33 -25.22 6.06 29.63
CA ALA A 33 -23.86 6.02 29.09
C ALA A 33 -23.73 6.51 27.62
N GLY A 34 -24.68 7.38 27.19
CA GLY A 34 -24.76 7.88 25.82
C GLY A 34 -25.42 6.93 24.81
N ARG A 35 -26.01 5.83 25.26
CA ARG A 35 -26.64 4.83 24.37
C ARG A 35 -28.14 5.06 24.14
N GLY A 36 -28.79 5.95 24.86
CA GLY A 36 -30.24 6.13 24.85
C GLY A 36 -30.98 5.09 25.68
N THR A 37 -32.30 5.01 25.52
CA THR A 37 -33.20 4.22 26.42
C THR A 37 -33.66 2.90 25.83
N LYS A 38 -33.90 2.79 24.54
CA LYS A 38 -34.43 1.60 23.86
C LYS A 38 -33.56 1.28 22.62
N GLY A 39 -33.70 0.05 22.11
CA GLY A 39 -33.00 -0.43 20.91
C GLY A 39 -31.84 -1.39 21.23
N THR A 40 -31.39 -2.08 20.20
CA THR A 40 -30.33 -3.10 20.32
C THR A 40 -29.00 -2.49 20.73
N GLY A 41 -28.68 -1.31 20.24
CA GLY A 41 -27.45 -0.59 20.58
C GLY A 41 -27.35 -0.14 22.04
N ALA A 42 -28.49 -0.02 22.76
CA ALA A 42 -28.52 0.32 24.19
C ALA A 42 -28.12 -0.86 25.08
N ARG A 43 -28.25 -2.09 24.63
CA ARG A 43 -28.05 -3.31 25.44
C ARG A 43 -26.80 -4.09 25.10
N LYS A 44 -26.48 -4.21 23.82
CA LYS A 44 -25.30 -4.92 23.32
C LYS A 44 -24.76 -4.27 22.05
N ASN A 45 -23.56 -4.66 21.66
CA ASN A 45 -23.04 -4.23 20.39
C ASN A 45 -23.69 -5.00 19.24
N VAL A 46 -24.08 -4.29 18.19
CA VAL A 46 -24.57 -4.89 16.95
C VAL A 46 -23.35 -5.23 16.09
N PRO A 47 -23.26 -6.43 15.50
CA PRO A 47 -22.19 -6.77 14.53
C PRO A 47 -22.18 -5.78 13.37
N VAL A 48 -20.97 -5.42 12.88
CA VAL A 48 -20.80 -4.41 11.82
C VAL A 48 -21.57 -4.73 10.53
N GLY A 49 -21.70 -6.02 10.21
CA GLY A 49 -22.44 -6.47 9.01
C GLY A 49 -23.91 -6.77 9.22
N PHE A 50 -24.53 -6.39 10.37
CA PHE A 50 -25.92 -6.68 10.65
C PHE A 50 -26.85 -5.62 10.03
N GLU A 51 -27.73 -6.04 9.14
CA GLU A 51 -28.69 -5.19 8.40
C GLU A 51 -30.12 -5.28 8.94
N GLY A 52 -30.28 -5.39 10.26
CA GLY A 52 -31.60 -5.37 10.91
C GLY A 52 -32.53 -6.59 10.66
N GLY A 53 -31.97 -7.69 10.19
CA GLY A 53 -32.70 -8.91 9.82
C GLY A 53 -32.87 -9.08 8.30
N GLN A 54 -32.59 -8.06 7.52
CA GLN A 54 -32.44 -8.19 6.06
C GLN A 54 -31.21 -9.02 5.73
N MET A 55 -31.29 -9.80 4.63
CA MET A 55 -30.11 -10.55 4.14
C MET A 55 -28.96 -9.60 3.85
N PRO A 56 -27.77 -9.79 4.50
CA PRO A 56 -26.63 -8.91 4.33
C PRO A 56 -26.14 -8.84 2.88
N ILE A 57 -25.62 -7.69 2.46
CA ILE A 57 -25.21 -7.44 1.08
C ILE A 57 -24.23 -8.50 0.53
N HIS A 58 -23.29 -8.99 1.34
CA HIS A 58 -22.35 -10.03 0.94
C HIS A 58 -23.02 -11.37 0.60
N MET A 59 -24.23 -11.63 1.11
CA MET A 59 -25.05 -12.80 0.78
C MET A 59 -25.98 -12.56 -0.42
N ARG A 60 -26.35 -11.29 -0.68
CA ARG A 60 -27.19 -10.92 -1.84
C ARG A 60 -26.40 -10.83 -3.13
N LEU A 61 -25.10 -10.52 -3.05
CA LEU A 61 -24.24 -10.45 -4.22
C LEU A 61 -23.99 -11.84 -4.80
N PRO A 62 -24.08 -12.01 -6.13
CA PRO A 62 -23.75 -13.28 -6.77
C PRO A 62 -22.29 -13.63 -6.55
N LYS A 63 -22.00 -14.92 -6.48
CA LYS A 63 -20.62 -15.41 -6.40
C LYS A 63 -19.84 -15.03 -7.65
N LEU A 64 -18.60 -14.60 -7.45
CA LEU A 64 -17.67 -14.34 -8.56
C LEU A 64 -17.44 -15.63 -9.35
N LYS A 65 -17.53 -15.54 -10.68
CA LYS A 65 -17.20 -16.65 -11.58
C LYS A 65 -15.70 -16.82 -11.71
N GLY A 66 -15.27 -18.05 -12.03
CA GLY A 66 -13.88 -18.39 -12.24
C GLY A 66 -13.15 -18.82 -10.97
N PHE A 67 -11.85 -18.94 -11.07
CA PHE A 67 -10.97 -19.34 -9.97
C PHE A 67 -9.74 -18.42 -9.90
N ARG A 68 -9.16 -18.30 -8.72
CA ARG A 68 -7.88 -17.61 -8.52
C ARG A 68 -6.75 -18.64 -8.52
N ASN A 69 -5.84 -18.53 -9.48
CA ASN A 69 -4.66 -19.38 -9.53
C ASN A 69 -3.73 -19.04 -8.34
N ARG A 70 -3.54 -19.99 -7.42
CA ARG A 70 -2.66 -19.85 -6.26
C ARG A 70 -1.17 -19.85 -6.61
N PHE A 71 -0.82 -20.42 -7.77
CA PHE A 71 0.55 -20.51 -8.25
C PHE A 71 0.90 -19.43 -9.26
N ARG A 72 0.12 -18.35 -9.32
CA ARG A 72 0.40 -17.21 -10.18
C ARG A 72 1.71 -16.55 -9.77
N THR A 73 2.66 -16.49 -10.68
CA THR A 73 3.87 -15.67 -10.50
C THR A 73 3.54 -14.23 -10.79
N GLU A 74 3.69 -13.37 -9.80
CA GLU A 74 3.46 -11.93 -9.91
C GLU A 74 4.81 -11.23 -10.07
N TYR A 75 4.89 -10.33 -11.05
CA TYR A 75 6.06 -9.50 -11.30
C TYR A 75 5.75 -8.05 -10.93
N GLU A 76 6.72 -7.39 -10.33
CA GLU A 76 6.72 -5.94 -10.23
C GLU A 76 7.15 -5.35 -11.58
N VAL A 77 6.36 -4.39 -12.05
CA VAL A 77 6.52 -3.82 -13.37
C VAL A 77 7.32 -2.53 -13.29
N VAL A 78 8.32 -2.40 -14.16
CA VAL A 78 9.05 -1.16 -14.38
C VAL A 78 9.00 -0.83 -15.87
N ASN A 79 8.65 0.39 -16.21
CA ASN A 79 8.62 0.83 -17.60
C ASN A 79 9.96 1.42 -18.06
N VAL A 80 10.25 1.25 -19.34
CA VAL A 80 11.47 1.80 -19.95
C VAL A 80 11.56 3.32 -19.77
N GLY A 81 10.41 4.02 -19.81
CA GLY A 81 10.35 5.46 -19.56
C GLY A 81 10.70 5.84 -18.10
N ASP A 82 10.41 4.98 -17.14
CA ASP A 82 10.76 5.23 -15.74
C ASP A 82 12.24 4.93 -15.49
N ILE A 83 12.81 3.92 -16.15
CA ILE A 83 14.26 3.68 -16.16
C ILE A 83 14.99 4.92 -16.71
N ALA A 84 14.51 5.52 -17.80
CA ALA A 84 15.12 6.72 -18.36
C ALA A 84 15.10 7.92 -17.39
N LYS A 85 14.04 8.06 -16.58
CA LYS A 85 13.95 9.12 -15.55
C LYS A 85 14.87 8.86 -14.35
N LEU A 86 14.94 7.61 -13.90
CA LEU A 86 15.75 7.22 -12.74
C LEU A 86 17.24 7.20 -13.04
N PHE A 87 17.62 6.88 -14.29
CA PHE A 87 18.99 6.77 -14.76
C PHE A 87 19.25 7.68 -15.98
N PRO A 88 19.22 9.01 -15.82
CA PRO A 88 19.38 9.95 -16.93
C PRO A 88 20.79 9.92 -17.55
N LYS A 89 21.77 9.41 -16.84
CA LYS A 89 23.16 9.25 -17.33
C LYS A 89 23.36 7.91 -18.07
N GLY A 90 22.38 7.02 -18.04
CA GLY A 90 22.51 5.67 -18.56
C GLY A 90 23.44 4.79 -17.72
N GLY A 91 23.95 3.72 -18.31
CA GLY A 91 24.84 2.77 -17.66
C GLY A 91 24.21 1.42 -17.35
N ASP A 92 24.80 0.67 -16.44
CA ASP A 92 24.32 -0.64 -16.04
C ASP A 92 23.26 -0.49 -14.94
N VAL A 93 22.11 -1.12 -15.15
CA VAL A 93 20.97 -1.07 -14.21
C VAL A 93 20.64 -2.49 -13.77
N THR A 94 20.87 -2.78 -12.53
CA THR A 94 20.56 -4.06 -11.89
C THR A 94 19.24 -3.98 -11.11
N VAL A 95 18.70 -5.13 -10.70
CA VAL A 95 17.53 -5.17 -9.81
C VAL A 95 17.81 -4.46 -8.48
N ALA A 96 19.05 -4.54 -7.98
CA ALA A 96 19.45 -3.86 -6.74
C ALA A 96 19.36 -2.33 -6.86
N ASP A 97 19.80 -1.78 -7.99
CA ASP A 97 19.73 -0.33 -8.26
C ASP A 97 18.29 0.16 -8.36
N LEU A 98 17.39 -0.65 -8.94
CA LEU A 98 15.95 -0.36 -9.01
C LEU A 98 15.30 -0.37 -7.62
N VAL A 99 15.74 -1.25 -6.72
CA VAL A 99 15.30 -1.29 -5.32
C VAL A 99 15.80 -0.06 -4.56
N GLU A 100 17.07 0.31 -4.73
CA GLU A 100 17.68 1.49 -4.09
C GLU A 100 16.96 2.78 -4.50
N LYS A 101 16.61 2.90 -5.78
CA LYS A 101 15.81 4.03 -6.30
C LYS A 101 14.32 3.96 -5.93
N GLY A 102 13.87 2.90 -5.27
CA GLY A 102 12.47 2.72 -4.86
C GLY A 102 11.50 2.41 -6.01
N ALA A 103 12.00 2.00 -7.17
CA ALA A 103 11.17 1.62 -8.31
C ALA A 103 10.48 0.26 -8.11
N VAL A 104 11.12 -0.63 -7.36
CA VAL A 104 10.63 -1.97 -7.03
C VAL A 104 10.89 -2.29 -5.56
N ARG A 105 10.12 -3.22 -5.01
CA ARG A 105 10.28 -3.69 -3.63
C ARG A 105 11.41 -4.71 -3.53
N LYS A 106 12.01 -4.78 -2.38
CA LYS A 106 13.02 -5.79 -2.06
C LYS A 106 12.42 -7.20 -2.21
N ASN A 107 13.16 -8.11 -2.85
CA ASN A 107 12.77 -9.51 -3.11
C ASN A 107 11.59 -9.69 -4.10
N GLY A 108 11.17 -8.67 -4.83
CA GLY A 108 10.18 -8.79 -5.91
C GLY A 108 10.80 -9.31 -7.21
N LEU A 109 10.04 -10.10 -7.98
CA LEU A 109 10.41 -10.45 -9.34
C LEU A 109 10.12 -9.26 -10.26
N VAL A 110 11.11 -8.79 -11.00
CA VAL A 110 11.02 -7.59 -11.84
C VAL A 110 10.78 -7.94 -13.30
N LYS A 111 9.78 -7.28 -13.91
CA LYS A 111 9.53 -7.35 -15.35
C LYS A 111 9.57 -5.95 -15.96
N VAL A 112 10.41 -5.80 -16.98
CA VAL A 112 10.54 -4.53 -17.71
C VAL A 112 9.57 -4.50 -18.89
N LEU A 113 8.75 -3.45 -18.93
CA LEU A 113 7.78 -3.20 -19.99
C LEU A 113 8.20 -2.01 -20.86
N GLY A 114 7.75 -2.04 -22.12
CA GLY A 114 8.18 -1.09 -23.14
C GLY A 114 7.42 0.26 -23.16
N ASP A 115 6.74 0.65 -22.09
CA ASP A 115 6.08 1.96 -22.09
C ASP A 115 7.07 3.11 -21.88
N GLY A 116 6.77 4.23 -22.53
CA GLY A 116 7.64 5.41 -22.52
C GLY A 116 8.72 5.41 -23.61
N LYS A 117 9.59 6.43 -23.57
CA LYS A 117 10.72 6.63 -24.50
C LYS A 117 12.04 6.43 -23.77
N LEU A 118 12.99 5.75 -24.40
CA LEU A 118 14.36 5.61 -23.93
C LEU A 118 15.30 6.31 -24.91
N THR A 119 15.97 7.35 -24.44
CA THR A 119 16.92 8.14 -25.24
C THR A 119 18.37 7.89 -24.83
N VAL A 120 18.58 7.14 -23.76
CA VAL A 120 19.90 6.92 -23.14
C VAL A 120 20.28 5.46 -23.29
N LYS A 121 21.55 5.18 -23.51
CA LYS A 121 22.07 3.81 -23.54
C LYS A 121 22.07 3.22 -22.13
N VAL A 122 21.32 2.11 -21.94
CA VAL A 122 21.19 1.43 -20.64
C VAL A 122 21.33 -0.08 -20.86
N ASN A 123 22.16 -0.72 -20.05
CA ASN A 123 22.21 -2.17 -19.97
C ASN A 123 21.37 -2.61 -18.77
N VAL A 124 20.27 -3.31 -19.01
CA VAL A 124 19.32 -3.67 -17.95
C VAL A 124 19.39 -5.16 -17.65
N THR A 125 19.57 -5.50 -16.38
CA THR A 125 19.49 -6.89 -15.89
C THR A 125 18.21 -7.03 -15.05
N ALA A 126 17.26 -7.86 -15.49
CA ALA A 126 15.98 -8.10 -14.81
C ALA A 126 15.48 -9.54 -15.06
N HIS A 127 14.48 -9.98 -14.30
CA HIS A 127 13.97 -11.34 -14.39
C HIS A 127 13.20 -11.62 -15.70
N LYS A 128 12.47 -10.62 -16.23
CA LYS A 128 11.76 -10.74 -17.52
C LYS A 128 11.65 -9.41 -18.26
N PHE A 129 11.52 -9.49 -19.56
CA PHE A 129 11.29 -8.36 -20.46
C PHE A 129 10.09 -8.62 -21.37
N SER A 130 9.40 -7.56 -21.79
CA SER A 130 8.49 -7.63 -22.91
C SER A 130 9.24 -7.48 -24.24
N GLY A 131 8.67 -7.96 -25.35
CA GLY A 131 9.26 -7.79 -26.69
C GLY A 131 9.55 -6.33 -26.99
N SER A 132 8.56 -5.45 -26.81
CA SER A 132 8.70 -4.01 -27.03
C SER A 132 9.74 -3.32 -26.13
N ALA A 133 9.97 -3.85 -24.90
CA ALA A 133 11.03 -3.32 -24.05
C ALA A 133 12.42 -3.67 -24.58
N ARG A 134 12.61 -4.92 -25.01
CA ARG A 134 13.88 -5.36 -25.63
C ARG A 134 14.22 -4.55 -26.88
N GLU A 135 13.24 -4.38 -27.77
CA GLU A 135 13.41 -3.57 -28.99
C GLU A 135 13.84 -2.13 -28.66
N LYS A 136 13.18 -1.48 -27.70
CA LYS A 136 13.52 -0.11 -27.31
C LYS A 136 14.89 0.02 -26.64
N ILE A 137 15.28 -0.94 -25.81
CA ILE A 137 16.61 -0.97 -25.16
C ILE A 137 17.70 -1.19 -26.22
N THR A 138 17.49 -2.13 -27.14
CA THR A 138 18.43 -2.40 -28.23
C THR A 138 18.52 -1.21 -29.21
N ALA A 139 17.40 -0.59 -29.57
CA ALA A 139 17.38 0.61 -30.40
C ALA A 139 18.11 1.82 -29.78
N ALA A 140 18.13 1.92 -28.44
CA ALA A 140 18.92 2.92 -27.71
C ALA A 140 20.40 2.52 -27.54
N GLY A 141 20.84 1.39 -28.14
CA GLY A 141 22.22 0.89 -28.08
C GLY A 141 22.59 0.20 -26.76
N GLY A 142 21.59 -0.18 -25.95
CA GLY A 142 21.74 -0.92 -24.71
C GLY A 142 21.58 -2.44 -24.88
N SER A 143 21.67 -3.16 -23.78
CA SER A 143 21.44 -4.60 -23.70
C SER A 143 20.39 -4.97 -22.64
N ALA A 144 19.63 -6.04 -22.90
CA ALA A 144 18.64 -6.58 -21.96
C ALA A 144 19.04 -8.01 -21.58
N THR A 145 19.46 -8.22 -20.35
CA THR A 145 19.92 -9.52 -19.82
C THR A 145 18.92 -10.07 -18.82
N GLU A 146 18.50 -11.33 -18.99
CA GLU A 146 17.67 -12.01 -17.99
C GLU A 146 18.55 -12.59 -16.90
N ALA A 147 18.14 -12.34 -15.62
CA ALA A 147 18.85 -12.74 -14.40
C ALA A 147 18.39 -14.13 -13.93
#